data_a4256a5f1d69d950cb19900b05286ded
#
_entry.id   a4256a5f1d69d950cb19900b05286ded
#
_cell.length_a   1.000
_cell.length_b   1.000
_cell.length_c   1.000
_cell.angle_alpha   90.00
_cell.angle_beta   90.00
_cell.angle_gamma   90.00
#
_symmetry.space_group_name_H-M   'P 1'
#
loop_
_entity.id
_entity.type
_entity.pdbx_description
1 polymer ?
#
loop_
_entity_poly.entity_id
_entity_poly.type
_entity_poly.pdbx_seq_one_letter_code
_entity_poly.pdbx_strand_id
1 'polypeptide(L)'
;VLSFAEAAIARYFLIFLQAQAWKRAGSRWEDAEEVGRGLKVSSMIKSAGSQLAKLSMPISSHATPHRKAGKPRLLILGCGDIGMRIVKQLRGRFRIFAVTRQPERVEELRAAGAVPIIADLDQPASLARLATLATHVIHLAPPQSDGEIDRRTRHLIPLLPRGVNLVYLSTTGVYGDCGGDWVDETRTPHPQNARAKRRVDAEQMLRTWAGRSGARLAILRAPGIYAADRLPIERLQKGTPALIDEDDVYTNHIHADDLAAIAIHALTRAAPCRVYHTVDDSCMKMGEYFDAVADAFQLPRPPRLPREELRSQVSPMLLSFMSESRRLRNTRMQCELGVSLRYPLVTGALREFAVRTGQD
;
A
#
# COMPACT_ATOMS: atom_id res chain seq x y z
N VAL A 1 -39.77 14.22 4.19
CA VAL A 1 -38.81 13.11 4.29
C VAL A 1 -37.42 13.73 4.19
N LEU A 2 -36.76 13.91 5.35
CA LEU A 2 -35.37 14.39 5.41
C LEU A 2 -34.49 13.44 4.60
N SER A 3 -33.59 13.95 3.78
CA SER A 3 -32.64 13.14 3.04
C SER A 3 -31.72 12.38 4.00
N PHE A 4 -31.19 11.23 3.58
CA PHE A 4 -30.27 10.42 4.41
C PHE A 4 -29.06 11.23 4.91
N ALA A 5 -28.67 12.29 4.19
CA ALA A 5 -27.60 13.19 4.56
C ALA A 5 -27.98 14.13 5.72
N GLU A 6 -29.19 14.63 5.77
CA GLU A 6 -29.67 15.54 6.83
C GLU A 6 -29.91 14.77 8.14
N ALA A 7 -30.36 13.52 8.07
CA ALA A 7 -30.48 12.65 9.24
C ALA A 7 -29.11 12.26 9.82
N ALA A 8 -28.08 12.10 8.98
CA ALA A 8 -26.72 11.84 9.42
C ALA A 8 -26.09 13.08 10.08
N ILE A 9 -26.31 14.28 9.54
CA ILE A 9 -25.82 15.55 10.10
C ILE A 9 -26.48 15.82 11.46
N ALA A 10 -27.79 15.61 11.57
CA ALA A 10 -28.51 15.77 12.84
C ALA A 10 -28.02 14.80 13.93
N ARG A 11 -27.72 13.54 13.56
CA ARG A 11 -27.11 12.56 14.49
C ARG A 11 -25.70 12.97 14.93
N TYR A 12 -24.87 13.45 14.00
CA TYR A 12 -23.52 13.91 14.33
C TYR A 12 -23.53 15.14 15.24
N PHE A 13 -24.46 16.08 15.01
CA PHE A 13 -24.60 17.27 15.84
C PHE A 13 -25.10 16.94 17.26
N LEU A 14 -25.99 15.96 17.39
CA LEU A 14 -26.48 15.49 18.70
C LEU A 14 -25.37 14.80 19.52
N ILE A 15 -24.56 13.96 18.88
CA ILE A 15 -23.41 13.30 19.51
C ILE A 15 -22.33 14.33 19.90
N PHE A 16 -22.10 15.35 19.08
CA PHE A 16 -21.16 16.42 19.38
C PHE A 16 -21.60 17.30 20.56
N LEU A 17 -22.88 17.62 20.64
CA LEU A 17 -23.46 18.37 21.77
C LEU A 17 -23.45 17.57 23.08
N GLN A 18 -23.70 16.27 23.02
CA GLN A 18 -23.57 15.37 24.16
C GLN A 18 -22.14 15.26 24.67
N ALA A 19 -21.16 15.18 23.75
CA ALA A 19 -19.73 15.15 24.09
C ALA A 19 -19.25 16.47 24.73
N GLN A 20 -19.77 17.60 24.28
CA GLN A 20 -19.45 18.93 24.85
C GLN A 20 -20.07 19.11 26.23
N ALA A 21 -21.30 18.65 26.46
CA ALA A 21 -21.95 18.67 27.74
C ALA A 21 -21.21 17.81 28.78
N TRP A 22 -20.69 16.66 28.31
CA TRP A 22 -19.93 15.74 29.15
C TRP A 22 -18.58 16.28 29.59
N LYS A 23 -17.86 17.00 28.69
CA LYS A 23 -16.62 17.68 29.04
C LYS A 23 -16.78 18.78 30.10
N ARG A 24 -17.95 19.36 30.24
CA ARG A 24 -18.23 20.42 31.24
C ARG A 24 -18.69 19.88 32.60
N ALA A 25 -19.14 18.63 32.68
CA ALA A 25 -19.75 18.07 33.90
C ALA A 25 -18.80 17.31 34.85
N GLY A 26 -17.56 17.00 34.47
CA GLY A 26 -16.50 16.48 35.38
C GLY A 26 -16.83 15.27 36.25
N SER A 27 -17.85 14.43 35.93
CA SER A 27 -18.38 13.39 36.80
C SER A 27 -18.21 11.95 36.24
N ARG A 28 -18.16 10.97 37.17
CA ARG A 28 -17.95 9.54 36.94
C ARG A 28 -19.18 8.83 36.36
N TRP A 29 -18.98 7.65 35.82
CA TRP A 29 -19.91 6.81 35.05
C TRP A 29 -21.18 6.35 35.77
N GLU A 30 -21.32 6.51 37.08
CA GLU A 30 -22.43 5.94 37.88
C GLU A 30 -23.71 6.77 37.90
N ASP A 31 -23.71 8.03 37.40
CA ASP A 31 -24.88 8.95 37.52
C ASP A 31 -25.70 9.08 36.21
N ALA A 32 -25.53 8.20 35.24
CA ALA A 32 -26.08 8.38 33.91
C ALA A 32 -27.55 7.97 33.73
N GLU A 33 -28.14 7.24 34.66
CA GLU A 33 -29.55 6.77 34.55
C GLU A 33 -30.62 7.75 35.05
N GLU A 34 -30.28 8.72 35.87
CA GLU A 34 -31.27 9.61 36.51
C GLU A 34 -31.59 10.90 35.74
N VAL A 35 -30.74 11.30 34.78
CA VAL A 35 -30.89 12.56 34.01
C VAL A 35 -31.83 12.40 32.78
N GLY A 36 -32.19 11.18 32.41
CA GLY A 36 -33.01 10.89 31.22
C GLY A 36 -34.52 11.23 31.34
N ARG A 37 -35.05 11.55 32.51
CA ARG A 37 -36.51 11.70 32.75
C ARG A 37 -37.06 13.14 32.84
N GLY A 38 -36.23 14.15 32.64
CA GLY A 38 -36.61 15.54 32.93
C GLY A 38 -36.92 16.48 31.77
N LEU A 39 -36.72 16.10 30.52
CA LEU A 39 -36.88 17.01 29.36
C LEU A 39 -38.11 16.66 28.50
N LYS A 40 -39.19 17.47 28.64
CA LYS A 40 -40.34 17.45 27.73
C LYS A 40 -39.95 17.91 26.32
N VAL A 41 -39.40 17.00 25.50
CA VAL A 41 -39.04 17.27 24.10
C VAL A 41 -40.27 17.19 23.18
N SER A 42 -41.41 16.66 23.64
CA SER A 42 -42.59 16.36 22.81
C SER A 42 -43.36 17.60 22.33
N SER A 43 -43.29 18.74 23.03
CA SER A 43 -44.05 19.95 22.66
C SER A 43 -43.36 20.83 21.63
N MET A 44 -42.03 20.80 21.54
CA MET A 44 -41.26 21.61 20.55
C MET A 44 -41.27 21.03 19.13
N ILE A 45 -41.45 19.71 18.99
CA ILE A 45 -41.51 19.04 17.68
C ILE A 45 -42.84 19.31 16.95
N LYS A 46 -43.95 19.47 17.70
CA LYS A 46 -45.27 19.77 17.10
C LYS A 46 -45.42 21.21 16.60
N SER A 47 -44.70 22.17 17.17
CA SER A 47 -44.71 23.58 16.73
C SER A 47 -43.89 23.82 15.46
N ALA A 48 -42.76 23.13 15.27
CA ALA A 48 -41.93 23.25 14.07
C ALA A 48 -42.56 22.60 12.83
N GLY A 49 -43.37 21.56 13.00
CA GLY A 49 -44.02 20.84 11.88
C GLY A 49 -45.13 21.64 11.18
N SER A 50 -45.80 22.59 11.87
CA SER A 50 -46.93 23.35 11.32
C SER A 50 -46.52 24.60 10.51
N GLN A 51 -45.34 25.10 10.71
CA GLN A 51 -44.82 26.25 9.94
C GLN A 51 -44.10 25.83 8.62
N LEU A 52 -43.61 24.61 8.53
CA LEU A 52 -42.93 24.08 7.32
C LEU A 52 -43.91 23.60 6.23
N ALA A 53 -45.18 23.38 6.54
CA ALA A 53 -46.20 22.92 5.59
C ALA A 53 -46.75 24.03 4.67
N LYS A 54 -46.36 25.30 4.83
CA LYS A 54 -46.85 26.44 4.02
C LYS A 54 -45.87 26.94 2.94
N LEU A 55 -44.73 26.29 2.75
CA LEU A 55 -43.74 26.65 1.71
C LEU A 55 -43.58 25.51 0.69
N SER A 56 -44.70 25.02 0.13
CA SER A 56 -44.64 24.14 -1.03
C SER A 56 -44.56 24.99 -2.31
N MET A 57 -43.36 25.33 -2.73
CA MET A 57 -43.12 25.77 -4.12
C MET A 57 -43.12 24.51 -5.02
N PRO A 58 -43.71 24.58 -6.24
CA PRO A 58 -43.66 23.45 -7.15
C PRO A 58 -42.21 23.24 -7.61
N ILE A 59 -41.60 22.16 -7.16
CA ILE A 59 -40.29 21.72 -7.66
C ILE A 59 -40.52 21.20 -9.07
N SER A 60 -40.22 22.03 -10.07
CA SER A 60 -40.10 21.59 -11.46
C SER A 60 -39.00 20.52 -11.52
N SER A 61 -39.42 19.27 -11.69
CA SER A 61 -38.51 18.13 -11.88
C SER A 61 -37.89 18.18 -13.27
N HIS A 62 -36.95 19.11 -13.49
CA HIS A 62 -35.98 18.92 -14.55
C HIS A 62 -35.03 17.83 -14.08
N ALA A 63 -35.34 16.58 -14.41
CA ALA A 63 -34.42 15.47 -14.32
C ALA A 63 -33.19 15.84 -15.20
N THR A 64 -32.17 16.38 -14.59
CA THR A 64 -30.85 16.52 -15.23
C THR A 64 -30.44 15.11 -15.66
N PRO A 65 -30.17 14.88 -16.96
CA PRO A 65 -29.75 13.56 -17.41
C PRO A 65 -28.51 13.18 -16.61
N HIS A 66 -28.56 12.11 -15.85
CA HIS A 66 -27.40 11.53 -15.18
C HIS A 66 -26.36 11.23 -16.26
N ARG A 67 -25.43 12.16 -16.49
CA ARG A 67 -24.22 11.87 -17.26
C ARG A 67 -23.62 10.63 -16.63
N LYS A 68 -23.61 9.49 -17.35
CA LYS A 68 -22.92 8.27 -16.91
C LYS A 68 -21.50 8.71 -16.55
N ALA A 69 -21.20 8.75 -15.26
CA ALA A 69 -19.88 9.08 -14.80
C ALA A 69 -18.90 8.10 -15.45
N GLY A 70 -17.95 8.60 -16.23
CA GLY A 70 -16.97 7.77 -16.89
C GLY A 70 -16.16 7.00 -15.82
N LYS A 71 -15.57 5.86 -16.22
CA LYS A 71 -14.72 5.08 -15.30
C LYS A 71 -13.68 5.97 -14.62
N PRO A 72 -13.43 5.79 -13.30
CA PRO A 72 -12.38 6.54 -12.61
C PRO A 72 -11.03 6.28 -13.29
N ARG A 73 -10.16 7.30 -13.27
CA ARG A 73 -8.85 7.26 -13.93
C ARG A 73 -7.77 6.89 -12.93
N LEU A 74 -7.00 5.86 -13.26
CA LEU A 74 -5.85 5.38 -12.50
C LEU A 74 -4.57 5.57 -13.32
N LEU A 75 -3.57 6.19 -12.72
CA LEU A 75 -2.21 6.30 -13.26
C LEU A 75 -1.30 5.33 -12.51
N ILE A 76 -0.62 4.46 -13.23
CA ILE A 76 0.40 3.54 -12.70
C ILE A 76 1.76 4.01 -13.20
N LEU A 77 2.63 4.40 -12.26
CA LEU A 77 4.01 4.82 -12.52
C LEU A 77 4.95 3.65 -12.24
N GLY A 78 5.68 3.21 -13.26
CA GLY A 78 6.51 2.01 -13.17
C GLY A 78 5.69 0.73 -13.30
N CYS A 79 5.01 0.56 -14.45
CA CYS A 79 4.18 -0.61 -14.73
C CYS A 79 5.03 -1.84 -15.09
N GLY A 80 5.82 -2.33 -14.12
CA GLY A 80 6.52 -3.62 -14.17
C GLY A 80 5.59 -4.78 -13.80
N ASP A 81 6.13 -5.86 -13.20
CA ASP A 81 5.38 -7.06 -12.82
C ASP A 81 4.18 -6.71 -11.90
N ILE A 82 4.40 -6.02 -10.79
CA ILE A 82 3.30 -5.65 -9.87
C ILE A 82 2.26 -4.77 -10.57
N GLY A 83 2.72 -3.82 -11.40
CA GLY A 83 1.83 -2.96 -12.18
C GLY A 83 0.95 -3.76 -13.14
N MET A 84 1.50 -4.76 -13.82
CA MET A 84 0.76 -5.65 -14.72
C MET A 84 -0.30 -6.50 -13.96
N ARG A 85 0.03 -7.00 -12.77
CA ARG A 85 -0.93 -7.70 -11.91
C ARG A 85 -2.09 -6.79 -11.48
N ILE A 86 -1.80 -5.53 -11.15
CA ILE A 86 -2.82 -4.51 -10.84
C ILE A 86 -3.70 -4.24 -12.06
N VAL A 87 -3.10 -4.05 -13.25
CA VAL A 87 -3.85 -3.82 -14.50
C VAL A 87 -4.83 -4.97 -14.76
N LYS A 88 -4.37 -6.22 -14.64
CA LYS A 88 -5.21 -7.41 -14.83
C LYS A 88 -6.38 -7.46 -13.84
N GLN A 89 -6.13 -7.18 -12.55
CA GLN A 89 -7.15 -7.22 -11.49
C GLN A 89 -8.18 -6.07 -11.61
N LEU A 90 -7.79 -4.91 -12.14
CA LEU A 90 -8.65 -3.73 -12.27
C LEU A 90 -9.24 -3.55 -13.67
N ARG A 91 -9.00 -4.49 -14.59
CA ARG A 91 -9.53 -4.44 -15.95
C ARG A 91 -11.04 -4.23 -15.95
N GLY A 92 -11.50 -3.24 -16.70
CA GLY A 92 -12.93 -2.91 -16.79
C GLY A 92 -13.47 -2.01 -15.67
N ARG A 93 -12.79 -1.89 -14.51
CA ARG A 93 -13.20 -1.07 -13.36
C ARG A 93 -12.66 0.37 -13.45
N PHE A 94 -11.45 0.54 -13.97
CA PHE A 94 -10.78 1.83 -14.15
C PHE A 94 -10.43 2.06 -15.62
N ARG A 95 -10.27 3.33 -16.01
CA ARG A 95 -9.46 3.71 -17.16
C ARG A 95 -8.02 3.82 -16.68
N ILE A 96 -7.19 2.84 -17.02
CA ILE A 96 -5.83 2.71 -16.50
C ILE A 96 -4.85 3.31 -17.49
N PHE A 97 -4.00 4.22 -17.01
CA PHE A 97 -2.86 4.77 -17.73
C PHE A 97 -1.59 4.17 -17.13
N ALA A 98 -0.78 3.53 -17.95
CA ALA A 98 0.43 2.84 -17.51
C ALA A 98 1.67 3.53 -18.09
N VAL A 99 2.51 4.08 -17.20
CA VAL A 99 3.75 4.75 -17.59
C VAL A 99 4.87 3.72 -17.74
N THR A 100 5.54 3.75 -18.89
CA THR A 100 6.73 2.97 -19.19
C THR A 100 7.74 3.83 -19.94
N ARG A 101 9.04 3.58 -19.73
CA ARG A 101 10.10 4.17 -20.56
C ARG A 101 10.48 3.28 -21.77
N GLN A 102 9.90 2.09 -21.84
CA GLN A 102 10.21 1.06 -22.83
C GLN A 102 9.13 1.04 -23.92
N PRO A 103 9.39 1.56 -25.13
CA PRO A 103 8.41 1.57 -26.23
C PRO A 103 7.94 0.17 -26.64
N GLU A 104 8.81 -0.84 -26.52
CA GLU A 104 8.53 -2.24 -26.85
C GLU A 104 7.42 -2.84 -25.98
N ARG A 105 7.15 -2.28 -24.81
CA ARG A 105 6.08 -2.75 -23.90
C ARG A 105 4.71 -2.20 -24.22
N VAL A 106 4.59 -1.34 -25.22
CA VAL A 106 3.32 -0.66 -25.55
C VAL A 106 2.21 -1.66 -25.87
N GLU A 107 2.50 -2.65 -26.71
CA GLU A 107 1.51 -3.64 -27.14
C GLU A 107 1.09 -4.57 -25.98
N GLU A 108 2.06 -4.98 -25.14
CA GLU A 108 1.78 -5.76 -23.92
C GLU A 108 0.81 -5.02 -22.99
N LEU A 109 1.05 -3.73 -22.75
CA LEU A 109 0.21 -2.89 -21.90
C LEU A 109 -1.20 -2.69 -22.48
N ARG A 110 -1.32 -2.50 -23.79
CA ARG A 110 -2.61 -2.41 -24.50
C ARG A 110 -3.40 -3.71 -24.42
N ALA A 111 -2.76 -4.83 -24.68
CA ALA A 111 -3.37 -6.15 -24.57
C ALA A 111 -3.88 -6.44 -23.15
N ALA A 112 -3.16 -5.99 -22.12
CA ALA A 112 -3.60 -6.07 -20.74
C ALA A 112 -4.81 -5.16 -20.42
N GLY A 113 -5.12 -4.17 -21.25
CA GLY A 113 -6.25 -3.24 -21.10
C GLY A 113 -5.88 -1.89 -20.49
N ALA A 114 -4.60 -1.51 -20.51
CA ALA A 114 -4.11 -0.20 -20.11
C ALA A 114 -3.88 0.72 -21.32
N VAL A 115 -3.89 2.03 -21.08
CA VAL A 115 -3.44 3.05 -22.03
C VAL A 115 -1.96 3.33 -21.74
N PRO A 116 -1.02 2.92 -22.60
CA PRO A 116 0.39 3.14 -22.36
C PRO A 116 0.77 4.61 -22.55
N ILE A 117 1.65 5.12 -21.68
CA ILE A 117 2.25 6.44 -21.79
C ILE A 117 3.77 6.26 -21.76
N ILE A 118 4.43 6.62 -22.85
CA ILE A 118 5.90 6.64 -22.91
C ILE A 118 6.38 7.89 -22.18
N ALA A 119 7.04 7.70 -21.04
CA ALA A 119 7.66 8.77 -20.27
C ALA A 119 8.74 8.20 -19.35
N ASP A 120 9.76 9.01 -19.08
CA ASP A 120 10.89 8.68 -18.21
C ASP A 120 10.91 9.62 -16.99
N LEU A 121 10.84 9.05 -15.80
CA LEU A 121 10.86 9.81 -14.54
C LEU A 121 12.21 10.54 -14.32
N ASP A 122 13.26 10.14 -15.01
CA ASP A 122 14.54 10.82 -14.99
C ASP A 122 14.58 12.03 -15.95
N GLN A 123 13.57 12.18 -16.84
CA GLN A 123 13.44 13.26 -17.83
C GLN A 123 12.16 14.09 -17.59
N PRO A 124 12.19 15.15 -16.78
CA PRO A 124 11.00 15.92 -16.41
C PRO A 124 10.16 16.41 -17.59
N ALA A 125 10.77 16.78 -18.71
CA ALA A 125 10.07 17.22 -19.91
C ALA A 125 9.10 16.16 -20.48
N SER A 126 9.43 14.86 -20.34
CA SER A 126 8.59 13.76 -20.81
C SER A 126 7.32 13.58 -19.97
N LEU A 127 7.28 14.14 -18.76
CA LEU A 127 6.23 13.92 -17.77
C LEU A 127 5.04 14.87 -17.91
N ALA A 128 5.11 15.91 -18.74
CA ALA A 128 4.07 16.94 -18.85
C ALA A 128 2.67 16.37 -19.12
N ARG A 129 2.57 15.26 -19.86
CA ARG A 129 1.31 14.57 -20.16
C ARG A 129 0.66 13.91 -18.94
N LEU A 130 1.39 13.75 -17.83
CA LEU A 130 0.87 13.12 -16.60
C LEU A 130 0.09 14.10 -15.74
N ALA A 131 0.26 15.41 -15.96
CA ALA A 131 -0.41 16.45 -15.20
C ALA A 131 -1.94 16.28 -15.26
N THR A 132 -2.59 16.27 -14.10
CA THR A 132 -4.05 16.16 -13.93
C THR A 132 -4.73 14.96 -14.61
N LEU A 133 -3.94 13.97 -15.08
CA LEU A 133 -4.44 12.85 -15.87
C LEU A 133 -5.39 11.93 -15.08
N ALA A 134 -5.12 11.71 -13.80
CA ALA A 134 -5.84 10.73 -13.00
C ALA A 134 -6.14 11.24 -11.58
N THR A 135 -7.22 10.71 -11.00
CA THR A 135 -7.62 10.97 -9.60
C THR A 135 -7.09 9.91 -8.62
N HIS A 136 -6.57 8.82 -9.17
CA HIS A 136 -5.93 7.72 -8.42
C HIS A 136 -4.56 7.46 -9.03
N VAL A 137 -3.54 7.33 -8.18
CA VAL A 137 -2.16 7.11 -8.60
C VAL A 137 -1.55 5.97 -7.79
N ILE A 138 -0.88 5.04 -8.46
CA ILE A 138 -0.02 4.04 -7.83
C ILE A 138 1.40 4.26 -8.34
N HIS A 139 2.28 4.64 -7.43
CA HIS A 139 3.70 4.86 -7.73
C HIS A 139 4.54 3.65 -7.31
N LEU A 140 4.87 2.80 -8.27
CA LEU A 140 5.65 1.58 -8.12
C LEU A 140 7.10 1.73 -8.59
N ALA A 141 7.40 2.80 -9.35
CA ALA A 141 8.73 2.99 -9.89
C ALA A 141 9.78 3.10 -8.76
N PRO A 142 10.90 2.38 -8.87
CA PRO A 142 11.99 2.54 -7.93
C PRO A 142 12.64 3.93 -8.10
N PRO A 143 13.30 4.46 -7.05
CA PRO A 143 14.20 5.60 -7.21
C PRO A 143 15.29 5.30 -8.23
N GLN A 144 15.97 6.34 -8.73
CA GLN A 144 17.18 6.17 -9.52
C GLN A 144 18.28 5.40 -8.75
N SER A 145 19.32 4.94 -9.43
CA SER A 145 20.36 4.10 -8.83
C SER A 145 21.39 4.88 -8.00
N ASP A 146 21.60 6.16 -8.29
CA ASP A 146 22.64 7.02 -7.74
C ASP A 146 22.11 8.02 -6.70
N GLY A 147 23.01 8.53 -5.85
CA GLY A 147 22.71 9.51 -4.82
C GLY A 147 21.88 8.98 -3.64
N GLU A 148 21.51 9.84 -2.72
CA GLU A 148 20.75 9.52 -1.50
C GLU A 148 19.33 10.12 -1.47
N ILE A 149 18.98 11.00 -2.42
CA ILE A 149 17.67 11.63 -2.57
C ILE A 149 16.90 11.01 -3.75
N ASP A 150 15.56 10.97 -3.68
CA ASP A 150 14.74 10.47 -4.79
C ASP A 150 14.35 11.61 -5.75
N ARG A 151 15.09 11.74 -6.86
CA ARG A 151 14.80 12.73 -7.91
C ARG A 151 13.53 12.42 -8.68
N ARG A 152 13.21 11.14 -8.90
CA ARG A 152 12.03 10.71 -9.66
C ARG A 152 10.73 11.16 -9.00
N THR A 153 10.62 10.96 -7.68
CA THR A 153 9.46 11.43 -6.93
C THR A 153 9.40 12.97 -6.91
N ARG A 154 10.55 13.68 -6.85
CA ARG A 154 10.59 15.15 -6.95
C ARG A 154 10.05 15.68 -8.27
N HIS A 155 10.38 15.03 -9.39
CA HIS A 155 9.87 15.39 -10.70
C HIS A 155 8.36 15.13 -10.84
N LEU A 156 7.85 14.13 -10.14
CA LEU A 156 6.45 13.72 -10.20
C LEU A 156 5.52 14.63 -9.39
N ILE A 157 5.91 15.00 -8.17
CA ILE A 157 5.06 15.74 -7.21
C ILE A 157 4.36 16.97 -7.82
N PRO A 158 5.02 17.87 -8.60
CA PRO A 158 4.39 19.03 -9.17
C PRO A 158 3.26 18.72 -10.16
N LEU A 159 3.21 17.51 -10.71
CA LEU A 159 2.25 17.07 -11.70
C LEU A 159 1.02 16.39 -11.09
N LEU A 160 1.09 16.02 -9.83
CA LEU A 160 0.00 15.32 -9.14
C LEU A 160 -1.13 16.29 -8.80
N PRO A 161 -2.40 15.93 -9.08
CA PRO A 161 -3.53 16.76 -8.74
C PRO A 161 -3.74 16.87 -7.23
N ARG A 162 -4.31 17.98 -6.77
CA ARG A 162 -4.73 18.12 -5.37
C ARG A 162 -5.83 17.10 -5.06
N GLY A 163 -5.87 16.63 -3.82
CA GLY A 163 -6.88 15.65 -3.36
C GLY A 163 -6.79 14.26 -3.98
N VAL A 164 -5.69 13.94 -4.68
CA VAL A 164 -5.50 12.61 -5.31
C VAL A 164 -5.39 11.50 -4.26
N ASN A 165 -5.89 10.30 -4.60
CA ASN A 165 -5.56 9.09 -3.86
C ASN A 165 -4.25 8.52 -4.40
N LEU A 166 -3.20 8.54 -3.57
CA LEU A 166 -1.86 8.11 -3.95
C LEU A 166 -1.40 6.92 -3.11
N VAL A 167 -1.02 5.85 -3.75
CA VAL A 167 -0.32 4.71 -3.15
C VAL A 167 1.14 4.75 -3.60
N TYR A 168 2.07 4.77 -2.65
CA TYR A 168 3.51 4.72 -2.90
C TYR A 168 4.09 3.41 -2.40
N LEU A 169 4.75 2.67 -3.28
CA LEU A 169 5.46 1.45 -2.93
C LEU A 169 6.86 1.80 -2.41
N SER A 170 7.04 1.71 -1.11
CA SER A 170 8.32 1.83 -0.40
C SER A 170 8.94 0.47 -0.13
N THR A 171 9.86 0.38 0.79
CA THR A 171 10.54 -0.86 1.18
C THR A 171 10.67 -0.98 2.71
N THR A 172 10.70 -2.21 3.22
CA THR A 172 11.02 -2.49 4.62
C THR A 172 12.46 -2.19 4.98
N GLY A 173 13.37 -2.10 3.98
CA GLY A 173 14.76 -1.69 4.17
C GLY A 173 14.95 -0.30 4.78
N VAL A 174 13.90 0.54 4.84
CA VAL A 174 13.95 1.86 5.52
C VAL A 174 14.26 1.75 7.01
N TYR A 175 14.02 0.60 7.63
CA TYR A 175 14.30 0.39 9.06
C TYR A 175 15.76 0.05 9.36
N GLY A 176 16.53 -0.40 8.37
CA GLY A 176 17.87 -0.96 8.58
C GLY A 176 17.82 -2.25 9.37
N ASP A 177 18.93 -2.57 10.03
CA ASP A 177 19.00 -3.69 10.96
C ASP A 177 18.24 -3.39 12.25
N CYS A 178 17.49 -4.37 12.73
CA CYS A 178 16.73 -4.29 13.98
C CYS A 178 17.11 -5.42 14.95
N GLY A 179 18.21 -6.13 14.72
CA GLY A 179 18.64 -7.25 15.56
C GLY A 179 17.63 -8.40 15.67
N GLY A 180 16.75 -8.56 14.68
CA GLY A 180 15.69 -9.55 14.71
C GLY A 180 14.45 -9.17 15.53
N ASP A 181 14.34 -7.94 16.03
CA ASP A 181 13.17 -7.46 16.77
C ASP A 181 11.89 -7.49 15.93
N TRP A 182 10.75 -7.59 16.63
CA TRP A 182 9.44 -7.30 16.05
C TRP A 182 9.25 -5.81 15.87
N VAL A 183 8.92 -5.41 14.65
CA VAL A 183 8.76 -4.02 14.22
C VAL A 183 7.34 -3.79 13.72
N ASP A 184 6.72 -2.72 14.17
CA ASP A 184 5.49 -2.18 13.59
C ASP A 184 5.77 -0.87 12.81
N GLU A 185 4.74 -0.31 12.19
CA GLU A 185 4.87 0.87 11.33
C GLU A 185 5.12 2.18 12.10
N THR A 186 5.14 2.16 13.43
CA THR A 186 5.45 3.32 14.28
C THR A 186 6.95 3.49 14.50
N ARG A 187 7.74 2.40 14.26
CA ARG A 187 9.19 2.46 14.40
C ARG A 187 9.78 3.48 13.43
N THR A 188 10.63 4.33 13.94
CA THR A 188 11.34 5.35 13.16
C THR A 188 12.28 4.69 12.13
N PRO A 189 12.25 5.10 10.85
CA PRO A 189 13.20 4.66 9.85
C PRO A 189 14.64 4.97 10.22
N HIS A 190 15.54 4.01 10.02
CA HIS A 190 16.97 4.14 10.22
C HIS A 190 17.74 3.55 9.02
N PRO A 191 17.67 4.19 7.82
CA PRO A 191 18.21 3.64 6.58
C PRO A 191 19.74 3.57 6.61
N GLN A 192 20.31 2.39 6.39
CA GLN A 192 21.76 2.15 6.42
C GLN A 192 22.43 2.19 5.05
N ASN A 193 21.66 2.14 3.96
CA ASN A 193 22.19 2.15 2.60
C ASN A 193 21.52 3.22 1.73
N ALA A 194 22.19 3.65 0.64
CA ALA A 194 21.72 4.72 -0.23
C ALA A 194 20.31 4.42 -0.84
N ARG A 195 20.01 3.16 -1.15
CA ARG A 195 18.70 2.74 -1.67
C ARG A 195 17.59 3.00 -0.64
N ALA A 196 17.82 2.66 0.63
CA ALA A 196 16.88 2.88 1.72
C ALA A 196 16.74 4.39 2.02
N LYS A 197 17.84 5.15 2.00
CA LYS A 197 17.83 6.62 2.18
C LYS A 197 16.94 7.30 1.13
N ARG A 198 17.05 6.94 -0.15
CA ARG A 198 16.18 7.45 -1.21
C ARG A 198 14.69 7.14 -0.94
N ARG A 199 14.38 5.96 -0.42
CA ARG A 199 12.99 5.62 -0.08
C ARG A 199 12.46 6.46 1.08
N VAL A 200 13.27 6.69 2.12
CA VAL A 200 12.91 7.57 3.24
C VAL A 200 12.71 9.01 2.75
N ASP A 201 13.60 9.53 1.90
CA ASP A 201 13.45 10.86 1.29
C ASP A 201 12.13 10.99 0.51
N ALA A 202 11.79 9.99 -0.30
CA ALA A 202 10.52 9.97 -1.02
C ALA A 202 9.30 9.92 -0.07
N GLU A 203 9.33 9.08 0.97
CA GLU A 203 8.26 9.03 1.98
C GLU A 203 8.04 10.38 2.66
N GLN A 204 9.11 11.05 3.08
CA GLN A 204 9.04 12.37 3.74
C GLN A 204 8.47 13.45 2.81
N MET A 205 8.96 13.47 1.58
CA MET A 205 8.52 14.41 0.55
C MET A 205 7.04 14.25 0.22
N LEU A 206 6.59 13.00 0.02
CA LEU A 206 5.20 12.69 -0.27
C LEU A 206 4.29 13.02 0.91
N ARG A 207 4.71 12.79 2.15
CA ARG A 207 3.95 13.18 3.36
C ARG A 207 3.79 14.70 3.46
N THR A 208 4.87 15.45 3.26
CA THR A 208 4.85 16.91 3.28
C THR A 208 3.92 17.47 2.20
N TRP A 209 4.01 16.92 0.99
CA TRP A 209 3.15 17.30 -0.12
C TRP A 209 1.68 16.93 0.13
N ALA A 210 1.40 15.73 0.62
CA ALA A 210 0.04 15.28 0.89
C ALA A 210 -0.66 16.17 1.93
N GLY A 211 0.05 16.58 2.99
CA GLY A 211 -0.47 17.50 4.00
C GLY A 211 -0.86 18.88 3.43
N ARG A 212 -0.14 19.36 2.39
CA ARG A 212 -0.42 20.65 1.74
C ARG A 212 -1.46 20.57 0.61
N SER A 213 -1.56 19.42 -0.05
CA SER A 213 -2.43 19.22 -1.22
C SER A 213 -3.79 18.62 -0.89
N GLY A 214 -3.99 18.10 0.34
CA GLY A 214 -5.17 17.35 0.73
C GLY A 214 -5.22 15.95 0.11
N ALA A 215 -4.09 15.44 -0.43
CA ALA A 215 -4.02 14.11 -1.01
C ALA A 215 -4.13 13.02 0.05
N ARG A 216 -4.75 11.90 -0.32
CA ARG A 216 -4.79 10.67 0.51
C ARG A 216 -3.61 9.80 0.14
N LEU A 217 -2.57 9.82 0.97
CA LEU A 217 -1.34 9.07 0.76
C LEU A 217 -1.35 7.77 1.57
N ALA A 218 -1.14 6.63 0.90
CA ALA A 218 -0.78 5.37 1.52
C ALA A 218 0.65 5.00 1.15
N ILE A 219 1.47 4.65 2.14
CA ILE A 219 2.83 4.19 1.94
C ILE A 219 2.87 2.70 2.26
N LEU A 220 3.24 1.88 1.26
CA LEU A 220 3.37 0.44 1.38
C LEU A 220 4.84 0.07 1.50
N ARG A 221 5.28 -0.37 2.69
CA ARG A 221 6.64 -0.87 2.90
C ARG A 221 6.68 -2.35 2.58
N ALA A 222 7.15 -2.67 1.36
CA ALA A 222 7.24 -4.04 0.86
C ALA A 222 8.59 -4.69 1.19
N PRO A 223 8.59 -5.97 1.56
CA PRO A 223 9.79 -6.79 1.80
C PRO A 223 10.31 -7.42 0.50
N GLY A 224 10.90 -8.61 0.61
CA GLY A 224 11.20 -9.49 -0.53
C GLY A 224 9.92 -9.95 -1.23
N ILE A 225 9.77 -9.57 -2.50
CA ILE A 225 8.59 -9.95 -3.30
C ILE A 225 8.89 -11.26 -4.01
N TYR A 226 8.07 -12.28 -3.80
CA TYR A 226 8.21 -13.56 -4.48
C TYR A 226 7.00 -13.93 -5.35
N ALA A 227 7.24 -14.79 -6.32
CA ALA A 227 6.26 -15.44 -7.19
C ALA A 227 6.95 -16.64 -7.86
N ALA A 228 6.22 -17.49 -8.57
CA ALA A 228 6.79 -18.67 -9.22
C ALA A 228 7.97 -18.35 -10.14
N ASP A 229 7.90 -17.23 -10.87
CA ASP A 229 8.93 -16.73 -11.80
C ASP A 229 10.01 -15.87 -11.12
N ARG A 230 10.02 -15.78 -9.79
CA ARG A 230 10.93 -14.89 -9.03
C ARG A 230 11.59 -15.60 -7.85
N LEU A 231 11.55 -16.92 -7.83
CA LEU A 231 12.23 -17.72 -6.82
C LEU A 231 13.74 -17.73 -7.05
N PRO A 232 14.57 -17.93 -6.02
CA PRO A 232 16.03 -17.95 -6.13
C PRO A 232 16.56 -19.28 -6.70
N ILE A 233 15.89 -19.86 -7.71
CA ILE A 233 16.23 -21.16 -8.30
C ILE A 233 17.65 -21.17 -8.86
N GLU A 234 17.99 -20.17 -9.68
CA GLU A 234 19.34 -20.05 -10.28
C GLU A 234 20.44 -19.96 -9.23
N ARG A 235 20.18 -19.25 -8.12
CA ARG A 235 21.13 -19.17 -7.00
C ARG A 235 21.36 -20.53 -6.35
N LEU A 236 20.29 -21.30 -6.12
CA LEU A 236 20.37 -22.63 -5.54
C LEU A 236 21.09 -23.60 -6.44
N GLN A 237 20.79 -23.58 -7.75
CA GLN A 237 21.48 -24.40 -8.76
C GLN A 237 22.97 -24.11 -8.83
N LYS A 238 23.39 -22.86 -8.61
CA LYS A 238 24.80 -22.46 -8.52
C LYS A 238 25.48 -22.83 -7.22
N GLY A 239 24.76 -23.41 -6.25
CA GLY A 239 25.30 -23.72 -4.92
C GLY A 239 25.77 -22.50 -4.14
N THR A 240 25.20 -21.29 -4.40
CA THR A 240 25.60 -20.07 -3.69
C THR A 240 25.31 -20.23 -2.19
N PRO A 241 26.30 -20.07 -1.31
CA PRO A 241 26.11 -20.36 0.11
C PRO A 241 25.15 -19.41 0.82
N ALA A 242 24.62 -19.89 1.94
CA ALA A 242 23.84 -19.12 2.91
C ALA A 242 24.59 -19.03 4.24
N LEU A 243 24.11 -18.20 5.17
CA LEU A 243 24.70 -18.07 6.50
C LEU A 243 24.38 -19.30 7.37
N ILE A 244 25.30 -19.65 8.27
CA ILE A 244 25.00 -20.54 9.40
C ILE A 244 23.91 -19.93 10.28
N ASP A 245 23.24 -20.74 11.09
CA ASP A 245 22.03 -20.31 11.83
C ASP A 245 22.32 -19.17 12.84
N GLU A 246 23.51 -19.18 13.46
CA GLU A 246 23.95 -18.17 14.41
C GLU A 246 24.11 -16.77 13.77
N ASP A 247 24.54 -16.73 12.51
CA ASP A 247 24.78 -15.50 11.75
C ASP A 247 23.58 -15.09 10.88
N ASP A 248 22.57 -15.95 10.77
CA ASP A 248 21.47 -15.74 9.81
C ASP A 248 20.46 -14.69 10.30
N VAL A 249 19.75 -14.11 9.36
CA VAL A 249 18.87 -12.96 9.58
C VAL A 249 17.42 -13.30 9.30
N TYR A 250 16.51 -12.77 10.12
CA TYR A 250 15.08 -12.81 9.82
C TYR A 250 14.77 -12.01 8.57
N THR A 251 14.08 -12.64 7.64
CA THR A 251 13.62 -12.05 6.39
C THR A 251 12.10 -12.05 6.33
N ASN A 252 11.54 -11.11 5.57
CA ASN A 252 10.09 -11.00 5.39
C ASN A 252 9.77 -11.11 3.91
N HIS A 253 8.58 -11.62 3.61
CA HIS A 253 8.16 -11.91 2.25
C HIS A 253 6.75 -11.40 1.97
N ILE A 254 6.40 -11.29 0.70
CA ILE A 254 5.06 -11.06 0.20
C ILE A 254 4.92 -11.65 -1.20
N HIS A 255 3.83 -12.35 -1.45
CA HIS A 255 3.53 -12.81 -2.80
C HIS A 255 3.14 -11.63 -3.71
N ALA A 256 3.60 -11.65 -4.96
CA ALA A 256 3.38 -10.56 -5.92
C ALA A 256 1.89 -10.26 -6.17
N ASP A 257 1.02 -11.29 -6.21
CA ASP A 257 -0.44 -11.09 -6.36
C ASP A 257 -1.07 -10.45 -5.13
N ASP A 258 -0.62 -10.84 -3.93
CA ASP A 258 -1.09 -10.24 -2.69
C ASP A 258 -0.66 -8.79 -2.57
N LEU A 259 0.59 -8.47 -2.94
CA LEU A 259 1.05 -7.08 -2.98
C LEU A 259 0.23 -6.22 -3.96
N ALA A 260 -0.13 -6.76 -5.11
CA ALA A 260 -1.00 -6.09 -6.07
C ALA A 260 -2.40 -5.85 -5.48
N ALA A 261 -2.99 -6.85 -4.80
CA ALA A 261 -4.28 -6.73 -4.12
C ALA A 261 -4.23 -5.69 -2.98
N ILE A 262 -3.17 -5.71 -2.16
CA ILE A 262 -2.96 -4.71 -1.10
C ILE A 262 -2.90 -3.31 -1.68
N ALA A 263 -2.15 -3.09 -2.77
CA ALA A 263 -2.06 -1.78 -3.42
C ALA A 263 -3.42 -1.29 -3.94
N ILE A 264 -4.25 -2.18 -4.46
CA ILE A 264 -5.62 -1.88 -4.90
C ILE A 264 -6.52 -1.50 -3.71
N HIS A 265 -6.48 -2.27 -2.62
CA HIS A 265 -7.26 -1.95 -1.42
C HIS A 265 -6.82 -0.62 -0.80
N ALA A 266 -5.53 -0.34 -0.79
CA ALA A 266 -4.98 0.91 -0.27
C ALA A 266 -5.48 2.15 -1.02
N LEU A 267 -5.77 2.08 -2.33
CA LEU A 267 -6.33 3.20 -3.11
C LEU A 267 -7.63 3.76 -2.53
N THR A 268 -8.43 2.93 -1.88
CA THR A 268 -9.78 3.33 -1.43
C THR A 268 -9.99 3.23 0.07
N ARG A 269 -9.25 2.35 0.76
CA ARG A 269 -9.46 2.04 2.17
C ARG A 269 -8.41 2.65 3.10
N ALA A 270 -7.22 2.99 2.58
CA ALA A 270 -6.16 3.52 3.44
C ALA A 270 -6.57 4.82 4.13
N ALA A 271 -6.22 4.94 5.40
CA ALA A 271 -6.31 6.21 6.11
C ALA A 271 -5.29 7.22 5.52
N PRO A 272 -5.56 8.55 5.59
CA PRO A 272 -4.65 9.56 5.06
C PRO A 272 -3.26 9.51 5.72
N CYS A 273 -2.21 9.64 4.91
CA CYS A 273 -0.81 9.64 5.32
C CYS A 273 -0.39 8.41 6.15
N ARG A 274 -0.97 7.24 5.85
CA ARG A 274 -0.78 6.01 6.60
C ARG A 274 0.30 5.12 5.97
N VAL A 275 1.09 4.47 6.83
CA VAL A 275 2.07 3.43 6.44
C VAL A 275 1.49 2.06 6.74
N TYR A 276 1.77 1.11 5.85
CA TYR A 276 1.40 -0.30 6.00
C TYR A 276 2.60 -1.19 5.69
N HIS A 277 2.87 -2.16 6.55
CA HIS A 277 3.71 -3.29 6.21
C HIS A 277 2.95 -4.23 5.29
N THR A 278 3.51 -4.51 4.13
CA THR A 278 2.92 -5.45 3.17
C THR A 278 3.68 -6.76 3.20
N VAL A 279 3.58 -7.46 4.30
CA VAL A 279 4.27 -8.74 4.55
C VAL A 279 3.27 -9.86 4.77
N ASP A 280 3.65 -11.09 4.41
CA ASP A 280 2.90 -12.29 4.74
C ASP A 280 3.12 -12.71 6.21
N ASP A 281 2.55 -13.82 6.63
CA ASP A 281 2.61 -14.32 8.00
C ASP A 281 3.85 -15.21 8.24
N SER A 282 4.73 -15.36 7.24
CA SER A 282 5.95 -16.15 7.37
C SER A 282 6.95 -15.43 8.28
N CYS A 283 7.41 -16.14 9.31
CA CYS A 283 8.48 -15.70 10.19
C CYS A 283 9.64 -16.68 10.06
N MET A 284 10.57 -16.40 9.14
CA MET A 284 11.68 -17.31 8.85
C MET A 284 12.98 -16.55 8.64
N LYS A 285 14.09 -17.24 8.88
CA LYS A 285 15.42 -16.77 8.52
C LYS A 285 15.65 -16.93 7.02
N MET A 286 16.62 -16.20 6.48
CA MET A 286 16.91 -16.22 5.04
C MET A 286 17.34 -17.61 4.56
N GLY A 287 18.13 -18.31 5.35
CA GLY A 287 18.54 -19.66 5.04
C GLY A 287 17.39 -20.65 5.05
N GLU A 288 16.46 -20.53 5.99
CA GLU A 288 15.24 -21.34 6.03
C GLU A 288 14.39 -21.13 4.78
N TYR A 289 14.30 -19.88 4.28
CA TYR A 289 13.64 -19.57 3.01
C TYR A 289 14.30 -20.28 1.83
N PHE A 290 15.64 -20.28 1.75
CA PHE A 290 16.36 -20.99 0.69
C PHE A 290 16.19 -22.51 0.79
N ASP A 291 16.22 -23.06 1.99
CA ASP A 291 15.97 -24.50 2.21
C ASP A 291 14.55 -24.87 1.77
N ALA A 292 13.55 -24.07 2.14
CA ALA A 292 12.16 -24.30 1.73
C ALA A 292 11.97 -24.28 0.20
N VAL A 293 12.66 -23.37 -0.50
CA VAL A 293 12.66 -23.36 -1.97
C VAL A 293 13.39 -24.58 -2.53
N ALA A 294 14.56 -24.93 -1.99
CA ALA A 294 15.32 -26.09 -2.43
C ALA A 294 14.51 -27.37 -2.31
N ASP A 295 13.90 -27.60 -1.15
CA ASP A 295 13.07 -28.77 -0.88
C ASP A 295 11.85 -28.85 -1.82
N ALA A 296 11.16 -27.74 -2.03
CA ALA A 296 9.97 -27.70 -2.89
C ALA A 296 10.29 -28.03 -4.36
N PHE A 297 11.48 -27.67 -4.85
CA PHE A 297 11.90 -27.88 -6.24
C PHE A 297 12.94 -29.00 -6.39
N GLN A 298 13.14 -29.81 -5.36
CA GLN A 298 14.08 -30.96 -5.36
C GLN A 298 15.51 -30.56 -5.73
N LEU A 299 15.92 -29.35 -5.30
CA LEU A 299 17.28 -28.83 -5.49
C LEU A 299 18.12 -29.11 -4.23
N PRO A 300 19.46 -29.18 -4.37
CA PRO A 300 20.35 -29.23 -3.21
C PRO A 300 20.15 -27.97 -2.34
N ARG A 301 20.08 -28.17 -1.02
CA ARG A 301 20.12 -27.05 -0.09
C ARG A 301 21.47 -26.33 -0.18
N PRO A 302 21.51 -24.99 -0.02
CA PRO A 302 22.76 -24.23 -0.10
C PRO A 302 23.68 -24.59 1.05
N PRO A 303 25.02 -24.68 0.80
CA PRO A 303 25.98 -24.82 1.88
C PRO A 303 25.88 -23.67 2.87
N ARG A 304 26.21 -23.93 4.14
CA ARG A 304 26.17 -22.93 5.21
C ARG A 304 27.58 -22.49 5.56
N LEU A 305 27.81 -21.17 5.59
CA LEU A 305 29.08 -20.58 5.91
C LEU A 305 28.93 -19.50 7.01
N PRO A 306 29.94 -19.32 7.86
CA PRO A 306 30.03 -18.17 8.73
C PRO A 306 30.08 -16.87 7.91
N ARG A 307 29.63 -15.77 8.50
CA ARG A 307 29.51 -14.44 7.83
C ARG A 307 30.83 -13.96 7.23
N GLU A 308 31.95 -14.20 7.91
CA GLU A 308 33.26 -13.76 7.46
C GLU A 308 33.69 -14.48 6.16
N GLU A 309 33.46 -15.77 6.06
CA GLU A 309 33.77 -16.57 4.88
C GLU A 309 32.83 -16.23 3.71
N LEU A 310 31.54 -16.02 4.03
CA LEU A 310 30.52 -15.71 3.01
C LEU A 310 30.81 -14.36 2.31
N ARG A 311 31.37 -13.37 3.00
CA ARG A 311 31.69 -12.06 2.44
C ARG A 311 32.51 -12.12 1.14
N SER A 312 33.41 -13.07 1.03
CA SER A 312 34.26 -13.23 -0.16
C SER A 312 33.56 -13.94 -1.33
N GLN A 313 32.45 -14.61 -1.06
CA GLN A 313 31.78 -15.49 -2.03
C GLN A 313 30.47 -14.93 -2.60
N VAL A 314 29.96 -13.83 -2.06
CA VAL A 314 28.71 -13.23 -2.53
C VAL A 314 28.89 -11.76 -2.92
N SER A 315 27.99 -11.26 -3.77
CA SER A 315 28.04 -9.85 -4.17
C SER A 315 27.75 -8.91 -2.98
N PRO A 316 28.32 -7.69 -2.98
CA PRO A 316 28.02 -6.69 -1.92
C PRO A 316 26.51 -6.39 -1.77
N MET A 317 25.77 -6.44 -2.88
CA MET A 317 24.32 -6.26 -2.84
C MET A 317 23.65 -7.39 -2.07
N LEU A 318 24.02 -8.66 -2.33
CA LEU A 318 23.45 -9.80 -1.61
C LEU A 318 23.84 -9.78 -0.14
N LEU A 319 25.09 -9.46 0.17
CA LEU A 319 25.57 -9.31 1.55
C LEU A 319 24.74 -8.25 2.30
N SER A 320 24.38 -7.13 1.64
CA SER A 320 23.55 -6.10 2.29
C SER A 320 22.16 -6.57 2.67
N PHE A 321 21.59 -7.54 1.95
CA PHE A 321 20.31 -8.17 2.36
C PHE A 321 20.49 -9.15 3.51
N MET A 322 21.68 -9.77 3.62
CA MET A 322 22.01 -10.73 4.66
C MET A 322 22.54 -10.06 5.95
N SER A 323 22.54 -8.73 6.03
CA SER A 323 23.04 -7.96 7.18
C SER A 323 21.96 -7.21 7.95
N GLU A 324 20.71 -7.28 7.54
CA GLU A 324 19.61 -6.57 8.19
C GLU A 324 18.55 -7.59 8.65
N SER A 325 18.44 -7.79 9.97
CA SER A 325 17.50 -8.73 10.60
C SER A 325 16.32 -8.00 11.23
N ARG A 326 15.08 -8.37 10.87
CA ARG A 326 13.85 -7.82 11.45
C ARG A 326 12.65 -8.72 11.19
N ARG A 327 11.68 -8.68 12.08
CA ARG A 327 10.37 -9.33 11.94
C ARG A 327 9.29 -8.28 11.91
N LEU A 328 8.40 -8.31 10.92
CA LEU A 328 7.42 -7.25 10.71
C LEU A 328 6.00 -7.73 11.01
N ARG A 329 5.24 -6.87 11.71
CA ARG A 329 3.81 -7.10 11.95
C ARG A 329 2.99 -6.55 10.78
N ASN A 330 2.01 -7.31 10.30
CA ASN A 330 1.10 -6.91 9.22
C ASN A 330 -0.34 -6.63 9.71
N THR A 331 -0.56 -6.65 11.02
CA THR A 331 -1.88 -6.46 11.66
C THR A 331 -2.60 -5.21 11.15
N ARG A 332 -1.87 -4.10 10.98
CA ARG A 332 -2.47 -2.85 10.48
C ARG A 332 -3.02 -3.02 9.07
N MET A 333 -2.28 -3.64 8.17
CA MET A 333 -2.73 -3.92 6.80
C MET A 333 -3.99 -4.78 6.80
N GLN A 334 -4.01 -5.86 7.57
CA GLN A 334 -5.17 -6.75 7.66
C GLN A 334 -6.40 -6.03 8.22
N CYS A 335 -6.26 -5.30 9.34
CA CYS A 335 -7.38 -4.63 10.00
C CYS A 335 -7.91 -3.41 9.22
N GLU A 336 -7.03 -2.51 8.77
CA GLU A 336 -7.44 -1.23 8.18
C GLU A 336 -7.77 -1.36 6.68
N LEU A 337 -7.05 -2.20 5.92
CA LEU A 337 -7.33 -2.41 4.50
C LEU A 337 -8.32 -3.55 4.24
N GLY A 338 -8.58 -4.39 5.25
CA GLY A 338 -9.46 -5.55 5.13
C GLY A 338 -8.95 -6.53 4.06
N VAL A 339 -7.64 -6.81 4.07
CA VAL A 339 -7.00 -7.73 3.13
C VAL A 339 -6.85 -9.08 3.79
N SER A 340 -7.30 -10.12 3.09
CA SER A 340 -6.95 -11.52 3.36
C SER A 340 -5.92 -11.94 2.32
N LEU A 341 -4.77 -12.42 2.78
CA LEU A 341 -3.72 -12.89 1.89
C LEU A 341 -4.12 -14.21 1.23
N ARG A 342 -3.91 -14.32 -0.07
CA ARG A 342 -4.05 -15.59 -0.79
C ARG A 342 -2.93 -16.56 -0.42
N TYR A 343 -1.74 -16.01 -0.20
CA TYR A 343 -0.55 -16.75 0.17
C TYR A 343 -0.03 -16.25 1.53
N PRO A 344 -0.70 -16.65 2.64
CA PRO A 344 -0.31 -16.19 3.97
C PRO A 344 1.05 -16.74 4.41
N LEU A 345 1.49 -17.87 3.84
CA LEU A 345 2.77 -18.49 4.13
C LEU A 345 3.52 -18.81 2.83
N VAL A 346 4.82 -18.50 2.80
CA VAL A 346 5.73 -18.88 1.70
C VAL A 346 5.66 -20.36 1.38
N THR A 347 5.69 -21.22 2.39
CA THR A 347 5.68 -22.68 2.21
C THR A 347 4.42 -23.20 1.52
N GLY A 348 3.27 -22.56 1.75
CA GLY A 348 2.02 -22.89 1.06
C GLY A 348 2.09 -22.55 -0.42
N ALA A 349 2.62 -21.36 -0.76
CA ALA A 349 2.81 -20.93 -2.14
C ALA A 349 3.80 -21.83 -2.89
N LEU A 350 4.93 -22.18 -2.26
CA LEU A 350 5.95 -23.05 -2.87
C LEU A 350 5.40 -24.42 -3.26
N ARG A 351 4.55 -25.02 -2.40
CA ARG A 351 3.88 -26.28 -2.74
C ARG A 351 2.99 -26.16 -3.97
N GLU A 352 2.20 -25.07 -4.07
CA GLU A 352 1.36 -24.82 -5.25
C GLU A 352 2.21 -24.65 -6.51
N PHE A 353 3.35 -23.96 -6.43
CA PHE A 353 4.23 -23.74 -7.58
C PHE A 353 4.91 -25.03 -8.04
N ALA A 354 5.40 -25.85 -7.10
CA ALA A 354 6.04 -27.13 -7.43
C ALA A 354 5.08 -28.10 -8.15
N VAL A 355 3.82 -28.17 -7.69
CA VAL A 355 2.80 -28.99 -8.37
C VAL A 355 2.55 -28.53 -9.81
N ARG A 356 2.52 -27.22 -10.06
CA ARG A 356 2.29 -26.68 -11.42
C ARG A 356 3.46 -26.93 -12.36
N THR A 357 4.70 -26.87 -11.87
CA THR A 357 5.90 -27.13 -12.70
C THR A 357 6.16 -28.61 -12.92
N GLY A 358 5.62 -29.53 -12.12
CA GLY A 358 5.70 -30.98 -12.31
C GLY A 358 4.59 -31.56 -13.21
N GLN A 359 3.65 -30.74 -13.70
CA GLN A 359 2.57 -31.13 -14.60
C GLN A 359 2.82 -30.72 -16.06
N ASP A 360 3.87 -29.96 -16.37
CA ASP A 360 4.34 -29.62 -17.69
C ASP A 360 5.54 -30.54 -18.07
#